data_7c7f38ef83d11b7c909937dab6934564
#
_entry.id   7c7f38ef83d11b7c909937dab6934564
#
_cell.length_a   1.000
_cell.length_b   1.000
_cell.length_c   1.000
_cell.angle_alpha   90.00
_cell.angle_beta   90.00
_cell.angle_gamma   90.00
#
_symmetry.space_group_name_H-M   'P 1'
#
loop_
_entity.id
_entity.type
_entity.pdbx_description
1 polymer ?
#
loop_
_entity_poly.entity_id
_entity_poly.type
_entity_poly.pdbx_seq_one_letter_code
_entity_poly.pdbx_strand_id
1 'polypeptide(L)'
;MNQTETVRKYCQNYKGKLFDLNYLSKTTFSKIPLSNLRKYVTRLVEEGILYQVAKGIFIIGKPKRDIESLIIHHYLFDFAHIGHGIPSDKYLLFLEGITEVEPSIKTIISKNTFSNRNINNIKINFVDTDFDLDAGKLMKALELIRCETMLEENERLMWVVRIQEYLKDYNDTYFRFHNICYPRKVYLRLANLLNMMHISNRVMEIYDNKTKV
;
A
#
# COMPACT_ATOMS: atom_id res chain seq x y z
N MET A 1 -27.85 -11.19 16.66
CA MET A 1 -27.83 -9.81 16.11
C MET A 1 -28.09 -9.90 14.61
N ASN A 2 -28.98 -9.09 14.07
CA ASN A 2 -29.32 -9.11 12.62
C ASN A 2 -28.07 -8.65 11.82
N GLN A 3 -27.69 -9.41 10.77
CA GLN A 3 -26.50 -9.10 9.95
C GLN A 3 -26.54 -7.67 9.35
N THR A 4 -27.72 -7.20 8.94
CA THR A 4 -27.92 -5.83 8.45
C THR A 4 -27.54 -4.80 9.51
N GLU A 5 -27.95 -5.04 10.77
CA GLU A 5 -27.65 -4.14 11.89
C GLU A 5 -26.16 -4.09 12.20
N THR A 6 -25.46 -5.22 12.05
CA THR A 6 -23.99 -5.27 12.17
C THR A 6 -23.31 -4.35 11.17
N VAL A 7 -23.70 -4.40 9.88
CA VAL A 7 -23.13 -3.54 8.84
C VAL A 7 -23.47 -2.06 9.08
N ARG A 8 -24.71 -1.78 9.51
CA ARG A 8 -25.14 -0.41 9.83
C ARG A 8 -24.35 0.18 11.00
N LYS A 9 -24.16 -0.59 12.07
CA LYS A 9 -23.36 -0.17 13.23
C LYS A 9 -21.90 0.09 12.84
N TYR A 10 -21.33 -0.74 11.96
CA TYR A 10 -20.01 -0.48 11.40
C TYR A 10 -19.97 0.89 10.70
N CYS A 11 -20.93 1.16 9.82
CA CYS A 11 -20.99 2.45 9.12
C CYS A 11 -21.17 3.65 10.11
N GLN A 12 -21.90 3.48 11.20
CA GLN A 12 -22.02 4.52 12.22
C GLN A 12 -20.70 4.86 12.91
N ASN A 13 -19.88 3.82 13.19
CA ASN A 13 -18.59 3.97 13.87
C ASN A 13 -17.48 4.52 12.97
N TYR A 14 -17.59 4.34 11.64
CA TYR A 14 -16.54 4.66 10.69
C TYR A 14 -16.93 5.74 9.66
N LYS A 15 -17.72 6.74 10.08
CA LYS A 15 -18.11 7.87 9.20
C LYS A 15 -16.89 8.58 8.60
N GLY A 16 -16.98 8.90 7.32
CA GLY A 16 -15.92 9.56 6.54
C GLY A 16 -14.78 8.63 6.09
N LYS A 17 -14.87 7.34 6.39
CA LYS A 17 -13.87 6.33 5.96
C LYS A 17 -14.35 5.59 4.72
N LEU A 18 -13.42 4.94 4.05
CA LEU A 18 -13.72 4.09 2.90
C LEU A 18 -14.34 2.76 3.35
N PHE A 19 -15.34 2.29 2.62
CA PHE A 19 -15.95 0.97 2.73
C PHE A 19 -15.58 0.18 1.47
N ASP A 20 -14.51 -0.62 1.54
CA ASP A 20 -14.14 -1.54 0.47
C ASP A 20 -14.90 -2.86 0.66
N LEU A 21 -15.92 -3.08 -0.17
CA LEU A 21 -16.78 -4.25 -0.08
C LEU A 21 -16.00 -5.57 -0.19
N ASN A 22 -15.03 -5.64 -1.09
CA ASN A 22 -14.26 -6.86 -1.31
C ASN A 22 -13.33 -7.15 -0.12
N TYR A 23 -12.63 -6.14 0.38
CA TYR A 23 -11.76 -6.27 1.55
C TYR A 23 -12.58 -6.63 2.80
N LEU A 24 -13.63 -5.88 3.10
CA LEU A 24 -14.45 -6.10 4.28
C LEU A 24 -15.21 -7.43 4.27
N SER A 25 -15.58 -7.94 3.09
CA SER A 25 -16.22 -9.27 2.98
C SER A 25 -15.29 -10.41 3.36
N LYS A 26 -13.98 -10.24 3.24
CA LYS A 26 -12.97 -11.25 3.60
C LYS A 26 -12.38 -11.06 5.00
N THR A 27 -12.59 -9.90 5.60
CA THR A 27 -12.08 -9.53 6.92
C THR A 27 -13.22 -9.36 7.93
N THR A 28 -13.68 -8.13 8.13
CA THR A 28 -14.67 -7.75 9.16
C THR A 28 -16.01 -8.50 9.01
N PHE A 29 -16.45 -8.73 7.78
CA PHE A 29 -17.72 -9.38 7.47
C PHE A 29 -17.57 -10.78 6.88
N SER A 30 -16.48 -11.48 7.16
CA SER A 30 -16.17 -12.81 6.62
C SER A 30 -17.24 -13.87 6.92
N LYS A 31 -18.03 -13.68 7.99
CA LYS A 31 -19.17 -14.55 8.35
C LYS A 31 -20.47 -14.21 7.61
N ILE A 32 -20.51 -13.14 6.82
CA ILE A 32 -21.68 -12.73 6.04
C ILE A 32 -21.46 -13.17 4.58
N PRO A 33 -22.35 -13.96 3.98
CA PRO A 33 -22.24 -14.29 2.56
C PRO A 33 -22.18 -13.02 1.70
N LEU A 34 -21.26 -12.98 0.74
CA LEU A 34 -21.03 -11.80 -0.10
C LEU A 34 -22.30 -11.32 -0.83
N SER A 35 -23.17 -12.26 -1.26
CA SER A 35 -24.46 -11.93 -1.85
C SER A 35 -25.38 -11.14 -0.92
N ASN A 36 -25.40 -11.51 0.37
CA ASN A 36 -26.17 -10.80 1.38
C ASN A 36 -25.53 -9.43 1.70
N LEU A 37 -24.20 -9.40 1.84
CA LEU A 37 -23.49 -8.16 2.08
C LEU A 37 -23.74 -7.14 0.95
N ARG A 38 -23.75 -7.57 -0.31
CA ARG A 38 -24.13 -6.71 -1.46
C ARG A 38 -25.53 -6.13 -1.32
N LYS A 39 -26.52 -6.96 -0.93
CA LYS A 39 -27.90 -6.48 -0.70
C LYS A 39 -27.95 -5.44 0.42
N TYR A 40 -27.20 -5.64 1.50
CA TYR A 40 -27.15 -4.67 2.60
C TYR A 40 -26.49 -3.36 2.16
N VAL A 41 -25.39 -3.43 1.41
CA VAL A 41 -24.71 -2.25 0.84
C VAL A 41 -25.65 -1.48 -0.08
N THR A 42 -26.40 -2.15 -0.98
CA THR A 42 -27.36 -1.47 -1.85
C THR A 42 -28.40 -0.69 -1.04
N ARG A 43 -28.98 -1.28 0.00
CA ARG A 43 -29.93 -0.58 0.88
C ARG A 43 -29.30 0.62 1.59
N LEU A 44 -28.05 0.48 2.07
CA LEU A 44 -27.35 1.60 2.74
C LEU A 44 -26.99 2.74 1.76
N VAL A 45 -26.82 2.44 0.48
CA VAL A 45 -26.69 3.46 -0.56
C VAL A 45 -28.03 4.17 -0.80
N GLU A 46 -29.14 3.44 -0.91
CA GLU A 46 -30.49 4.01 -1.07
C GLU A 46 -30.88 4.89 0.13
N GLU A 47 -30.44 4.51 1.34
CA GLU A 47 -30.64 5.31 2.58
C GLU A 47 -29.66 6.49 2.70
N GLY A 48 -28.73 6.70 1.78
CA GLY A 48 -27.73 7.78 1.84
C GLY A 48 -26.69 7.61 2.96
N ILE A 49 -26.51 6.39 3.47
CA ILE A 49 -25.47 6.05 4.46
C ILE A 49 -24.13 5.76 3.76
N LEU A 50 -24.17 5.15 2.58
CA LEU A 50 -23.02 4.86 1.74
C LEU A 50 -23.11 5.63 0.41
N TYR A 51 -21.99 6.17 -0.04
CA TYR A 51 -21.87 6.86 -1.34
C TYR A 51 -20.86 6.12 -2.20
N GLN A 52 -21.31 5.58 -3.33
CA GLN A 52 -20.45 4.83 -4.24
C GLN A 52 -19.48 5.79 -4.96
N VAL A 53 -18.18 5.45 -4.93
CA VAL A 53 -17.11 6.22 -5.61
C VAL A 53 -16.48 5.42 -6.75
N ALA A 54 -16.51 4.09 -6.64
CA ALA A 54 -16.13 3.17 -7.71
C ALA A 54 -16.82 1.81 -7.50
N LYS A 55 -16.68 0.87 -8.43
CA LYS A 55 -17.27 -0.48 -8.29
C LYS A 55 -16.77 -1.19 -7.03
N GLY A 56 -17.68 -1.39 -6.08
CA GLY A 56 -17.40 -2.04 -4.80
C GLY A 56 -16.66 -1.17 -3.77
N ILE A 57 -16.49 0.12 -4.06
CA ILE A 57 -15.86 1.11 -3.16
C ILE A 57 -16.86 2.20 -2.85
N PHE A 58 -17.03 2.48 -1.57
CA PHE A 58 -17.99 3.44 -1.07
C PHE A 58 -17.34 4.34 0.00
N ILE A 59 -17.90 5.52 0.23
CA ILE A 59 -17.57 6.37 1.37
C ILE A 59 -18.74 6.26 2.37
N ILE A 60 -18.41 6.11 3.64
CA ILE A 60 -19.39 6.08 4.72
C ILE A 60 -19.78 7.51 5.07
N GLY A 61 -21.03 7.88 4.76
CA GLY A 61 -21.54 9.24 4.89
C GLY A 61 -21.14 10.12 3.71
N LYS A 62 -21.70 11.32 3.65
CA LYS A 62 -21.44 12.28 2.55
C LYS A 62 -19.95 12.65 2.49
N PRO A 63 -19.30 12.54 1.33
CA PRO A 63 -17.88 12.89 1.20
C PRO A 63 -17.67 14.38 1.51
N LYS A 64 -16.74 14.67 2.43
CA LYS A 64 -16.37 16.03 2.85
C LYS A 64 -14.94 16.40 2.39
N ARG A 65 -14.20 15.47 1.83
CA ARG A 65 -12.80 15.61 1.42
C ARG A 65 -12.63 15.15 -0.02
N ASP A 66 -11.48 15.43 -0.58
CA ASP A 66 -11.07 14.88 -1.85
C ASP A 66 -11.10 13.33 -1.81
N ILE A 67 -11.83 12.76 -2.77
CA ILE A 67 -12.07 11.31 -2.85
C ILE A 67 -10.76 10.58 -3.15
N GLU A 68 -9.90 11.16 -3.98
CA GLU A 68 -8.61 10.57 -4.33
C GLU A 68 -7.72 10.42 -3.09
N SER A 69 -7.60 11.48 -2.30
CA SER A 69 -6.86 11.45 -1.03
C SER A 69 -7.42 10.43 -0.04
N LEU A 70 -8.74 10.25 0.02
CA LEU A 70 -9.36 9.23 0.87
C LEU A 70 -9.02 7.81 0.43
N ILE A 71 -9.02 7.56 -0.88
CA ILE A 71 -8.64 6.25 -1.44
C ILE A 71 -7.16 5.97 -1.17
N ILE A 72 -6.28 6.91 -1.48
CA ILE A 72 -4.85 6.79 -1.23
C ILE A 72 -4.59 6.49 0.25
N HIS A 73 -5.18 7.29 1.15
CA HIS A 73 -5.00 7.11 2.59
C HIS A 73 -5.45 5.72 3.06
N HIS A 74 -6.58 5.20 2.56
CA HIS A 74 -7.09 3.88 2.94
C HIS A 74 -6.13 2.74 2.60
N TYR A 75 -5.45 2.83 1.44
CA TYR A 75 -4.52 1.78 1.01
C TYR A 75 -3.11 1.95 1.56
N LEU A 76 -2.75 3.15 2.03
CA LEU A 76 -1.46 3.40 2.67
C LEU A 76 -1.49 3.17 4.20
N PHE A 77 -2.63 3.44 4.85
CA PHE A 77 -2.74 3.42 6.31
C PHE A 77 -4.03 2.74 6.77
N ASP A 78 -3.99 2.17 7.98
CA ASP A 78 -5.19 1.75 8.69
C ASP A 78 -5.84 2.91 9.48
N PHE A 79 -6.87 2.56 10.28
CA PHE A 79 -7.55 3.53 11.14
C PHE A 79 -6.68 4.06 12.29
N ALA A 80 -5.64 3.33 12.68
CA ALA A 80 -4.66 3.72 13.69
C ALA A 80 -3.41 4.40 13.08
N HIS A 81 -3.44 4.73 11.78
CA HIS A 81 -2.32 5.26 11.00
C HIS A 81 -1.09 4.33 10.92
N ILE A 82 -1.31 3.03 11.12
CA ILE A 82 -0.29 2.02 10.87
C ILE A 82 -0.18 1.80 9.36
N GLY A 83 1.03 1.76 8.84
CA GLY A 83 1.28 1.57 7.41
C GLY A 83 0.81 0.21 6.90
N HIS A 84 0.07 0.22 5.81
CA HIS A 84 -0.39 -0.96 5.08
C HIS A 84 0.05 -0.96 3.63
N GLY A 85 0.76 0.06 3.22
CA GLY A 85 1.25 0.20 1.87
C GLY A 85 2.23 1.35 1.72
N ILE A 86 2.78 1.48 0.54
CA ILE A 86 3.66 2.56 0.12
C ILE A 86 3.27 3.06 -1.27
N PRO A 87 3.56 4.32 -1.62
CA PRO A 87 3.59 4.77 -3.02
C PRO A 87 4.58 3.95 -3.83
N SER A 88 4.35 3.87 -5.14
CA SER A 88 5.14 3.05 -6.05
C SER A 88 5.33 3.74 -7.41
N ASP A 89 6.23 3.24 -8.25
CA ASP A 89 6.52 3.75 -9.58
C ASP A 89 6.82 5.27 -9.57
N LYS A 90 6.40 5.98 -10.58
CA LYS A 90 6.57 7.43 -10.72
C LYS A 90 5.91 8.23 -9.59
N TYR A 91 4.88 7.67 -8.95
CA TYR A 91 4.23 8.35 -7.83
C TYR A 91 5.13 8.39 -6.58
N LEU A 92 5.90 7.33 -6.31
CA LEU A 92 6.93 7.36 -5.28
C LEU A 92 8.03 8.37 -5.62
N LEU A 93 8.55 8.35 -6.84
CA LEU A 93 9.62 9.27 -7.29
C LEU A 93 9.19 10.75 -7.12
N PHE A 94 7.94 11.07 -7.45
CA PHE A 94 7.35 12.40 -7.27
C PHE A 94 7.27 12.78 -5.78
N LEU A 95 6.71 11.91 -4.93
CA LEU A 95 6.56 12.18 -3.50
C LEU A 95 7.91 12.29 -2.76
N GLU A 96 8.92 11.59 -3.23
CA GLU A 96 10.29 11.70 -2.70
C GLU A 96 11.07 12.90 -3.27
N GLY A 97 10.46 13.70 -4.15
CA GLY A 97 11.07 14.87 -4.78
C GLY A 97 12.22 14.53 -5.73
N ILE A 98 12.21 13.29 -6.28
CA ILE A 98 13.19 12.83 -7.27
C ILE A 98 12.80 13.35 -8.66
N THR A 99 11.51 13.32 -9.00
CA THR A 99 10.95 13.96 -10.18
C THR A 99 10.01 15.10 -9.79
N GLU A 100 9.94 16.14 -10.61
CA GLU A 100 9.01 17.27 -10.43
C GLU A 100 7.63 17.01 -11.04
N VAL A 101 7.50 15.98 -11.87
CA VAL A 101 6.27 15.69 -12.62
C VAL A 101 5.37 14.75 -11.83
N GLU A 102 4.23 15.25 -11.37
CA GLU A 102 3.19 14.41 -10.79
C GLU A 102 2.61 13.45 -11.85
N PRO A 103 2.62 12.13 -11.62
CA PRO A 103 2.10 11.18 -12.59
C PRO A 103 0.58 11.24 -12.67
N SER A 104 0.02 11.09 -13.88
CA SER A 104 -1.44 11.00 -14.11
C SER A 104 -2.05 9.75 -13.46
N ILE A 105 -1.28 8.67 -13.30
CA ILE A 105 -1.69 7.45 -12.60
C ILE A 105 -0.85 7.33 -11.33
N LYS A 106 -1.50 7.33 -10.18
CA LYS A 106 -0.88 7.15 -8.86
C LYS A 106 -0.82 5.67 -8.51
N THR A 107 0.35 5.07 -8.52
CA THR A 107 0.53 3.66 -8.19
C THR A 107 0.84 3.49 -6.70
N ILE A 108 0.19 2.51 -6.07
CA ILE A 108 0.35 2.14 -4.66
C ILE A 108 0.58 0.63 -4.57
N ILE A 109 1.48 0.20 -3.69
CA ILE A 109 1.61 -1.19 -3.26
C ILE A 109 0.96 -1.29 -1.88
N SER A 110 0.06 -2.25 -1.67
CA SER A 110 -0.67 -2.37 -0.41
C SER A 110 -1.06 -3.81 -0.08
N LYS A 111 -1.04 -4.13 1.22
CA LYS A 111 -1.65 -5.35 1.77
C LYS A 111 -3.14 -5.19 2.09
N ASN A 112 -3.67 -3.97 2.01
CA ASN A 112 -5.07 -3.64 2.32
C ASN A 112 -6.03 -3.97 1.16
N THR A 113 -5.67 -4.95 0.35
CA THR A 113 -6.46 -5.52 -0.75
C THR A 113 -6.08 -6.99 -0.91
N PHE A 114 -6.81 -7.75 -1.73
CA PHE A 114 -6.51 -9.16 -2.02
C PHE A 114 -6.21 -9.41 -3.50
N SER A 115 -6.12 -8.36 -4.30
CA SER A 115 -5.79 -8.44 -5.73
C SER A 115 -5.44 -7.05 -6.24
N ASN A 116 -4.71 -7.02 -7.34
CA ASN A 116 -4.47 -5.77 -8.07
C ASN A 116 -5.79 -5.17 -8.54
N ARG A 117 -5.90 -3.85 -8.48
CA ARG A 117 -7.11 -3.12 -8.89
C ARG A 117 -6.80 -1.69 -9.32
N ASN A 118 -7.69 -1.16 -10.15
CA ASN A 118 -7.67 0.24 -10.55
C ASN A 118 -8.94 0.93 -10.03
N ILE A 119 -8.77 2.10 -9.43
CA ILE A 119 -9.85 2.95 -8.93
C ILE A 119 -9.59 4.34 -9.48
N ASN A 120 -10.34 4.76 -10.50
CA ASN A 120 -10.09 6.00 -11.25
C ASN A 120 -8.62 6.05 -11.74
N ASN A 121 -7.87 7.07 -11.35
CA ASN A 121 -6.45 7.26 -11.66
C ASN A 121 -5.49 6.61 -10.63
N ILE A 122 -5.99 5.78 -9.71
CA ILE A 122 -5.17 5.10 -8.71
C ILE A 122 -5.06 3.62 -9.07
N LYS A 123 -3.82 3.16 -9.25
CA LYS A 123 -3.48 1.75 -9.43
C LYS A 123 -2.98 1.18 -8.11
N ILE A 124 -3.60 0.11 -7.64
CA ILE A 124 -3.26 -0.55 -6.39
C ILE A 124 -2.77 -1.96 -6.71
N ASN A 125 -1.51 -2.23 -6.38
CA ASN A 125 -0.91 -3.54 -6.51
C ASN A 125 -0.94 -4.22 -5.14
N PHE A 126 -1.49 -5.43 -5.10
CA PHE A 126 -1.47 -6.26 -3.90
C PHE A 126 -0.07 -6.80 -3.63
N VAL A 127 0.33 -6.78 -2.38
CA VAL A 127 1.52 -7.46 -1.89
C VAL A 127 1.25 -8.04 -0.51
N ASP A 128 1.67 -9.28 -0.30
CA ASP A 128 1.55 -9.95 0.98
C ASP A 128 2.85 -9.77 1.79
N THR A 129 3.01 -8.59 2.38
CA THR A 129 4.14 -8.28 3.29
C THR A 129 3.69 -7.28 4.34
N ASP A 130 4.40 -7.21 5.47
CA ASP A 130 4.15 -6.20 6.49
C ASP A 130 4.80 -4.86 6.13
N PHE A 131 4.21 -3.79 6.66
CA PHE A 131 4.62 -2.40 6.48
C PHE A 131 4.80 -1.71 7.83
N ASP A 132 5.31 -2.41 8.85
CA ASP A 132 5.78 -1.74 10.07
C ASP A 132 6.90 -0.73 9.74
N LEU A 133 7.32 0.06 10.72
CA LEU A 133 8.29 1.15 10.48
C LEU A 133 9.53 0.67 9.73
N ASP A 134 10.09 -0.46 10.14
CA ASP A 134 11.32 -0.99 9.57
C ASP A 134 11.09 -1.68 8.22
N ALA A 135 10.05 -2.51 8.12
CA ALA A 135 9.67 -3.13 6.86
C ALA A 135 9.19 -2.09 5.84
N GLY A 136 8.52 -1.01 6.29
CA GLY A 136 8.12 0.10 5.44
C GLY A 136 9.31 0.85 4.84
N LYS A 137 10.37 1.09 5.62
CA LYS A 137 11.63 1.68 5.12
C LYS A 137 12.30 0.78 4.10
N LEU A 138 12.41 -0.53 4.40
CA LEU A 138 12.96 -1.52 3.48
C LEU A 138 12.16 -1.54 2.17
N MET A 139 10.84 -1.59 2.25
CA MET A 139 9.97 -1.61 1.07
C MET A 139 10.14 -0.36 0.20
N LYS A 140 10.26 0.83 0.80
CA LYS A 140 10.54 2.06 0.05
C LYS A 140 11.91 2.01 -0.63
N ALA A 141 12.94 1.56 0.07
CA ALA A 141 14.27 1.40 -0.52
C ALA A 141 14.26 0.41 -1.71
N LEU A 142 13.63 -0.75 -1.54
CA LEU A 142 13.49 -1.75 -2.61
C LEU A 142 12.71 -1.19 -3.81
N GLU A 143 11.66 -0.41 -3.55
CA GLU A 143 10.85 0.21 -4.60
C GLU A 143 11.64 1.29 -5.35
N LEU A 144 12.41 2.14 -4.66
CA LEU A 144 13.31 3.12 -5.27
C LEU A 144 14.38 2.43 -6.13
N ILE A 145 14.95 1.32 -5.64
CA ILE A 145 15.92 0.51 -6.41
C ILE A 145 15.26 -0.07 -7.68
N ARG A 146 14.03 -0.56 -7.56
CA ARG A 146 13.29 -1.07 -8.72
C ARG A 146 13.04 0.03 -9.76
N CYS A 147 12.78 1.26 -9.32
CA CYS A 147 12.54 2.41 -10.18
C CYS A 147 13.81 3.04 -10.76
N GLU A 148 15.01 2.61 -10.39
CA GLU A 148 16.29 3.17 -10.86
C GLU A 148 16.37 3.25 -12.38
N THR A 149 15.80 2.28 -13.10
CA THR A 149 15.78 2.24 -14.58
C THR A 149 14.78 3.23 -15.22
N MET A 150 13.95 3.88 -14.44
CA MET A 150 12.97 4.88 -14.92
C MET A 150 13.51 6.30 -14.81
N LEU A 151 14.68 6.49 -14.21
CA LEU A 151 15.26 7.81 -13.90
C LEU A 151 15.90 8.44 -15.12
N GLU A 152 15.68 9.73 -15.28
CA GLU A 152 16.47 10.59 -16.15
C GLU A 152 17.82 10.95 -15.49
N GLU A 153 18.75 11.48 -16.26
CA GLU A 153 20.11 11.75 -15.78
C GLU A 153 20.12 12.80 -14.63
N ASN A 154 19.30 13.83 -14.74
CA ASN A 154 19.16 14.89 -13.73
C ASN A 154 18.49 14.41 -12.42
N GLU A 155 17.77 13.30 -12.43
CA GLU A 155 17.08 12.74 -11.27
C GLU A 155 17.98 11.85 -10.40
N ARG A 156 19.08 11.34 -10.98
CA ARG A 156 19.96 10.34 -10.34
C ARG A 156 20.58 10.83 -9.03
N LEU A 157 20.98 12.09 -8.96
CA LEU A 157 21.58 12.65 -7.74
C LEU A 157 20.58 12.63 -6.57
N MET A 158 19.36 13.08 -6.80
CA MET A 158 18.33 13.07 -5.76
C MET A 158 17.95 11.66 -5.35
N TRP A 159 17.87 10.73 -6.32
CA TRP A 159 17.65 9.31 -6.04
C TRP A 159 18.72 8.72 -5.11
N VAL A 160 20.02 9.02 -5.37
CA VAL A 160 21.12 8.58 -4.50
C VAL A 160 20.94 9.11 -3.08
N VAL A 161 20.60 10.40 -2.92
CA VAL A 161 20.35 11.01 -1.61
C VAL A 161 19.23 10.28 -0.87
N ARG A 162 18.10 10.04 -1.53
CA ARG A 162 16.94 9.34 -0.91
C ARG A 162 17.25 7.90 -0.53
N ILE A 163 17.93 7.16 -1.39
CA ILE A 163 18.37 5.79 -1.07
C ILE A 163 19.27 5.78 0.17
N GLN A 164 20.23 6.69 0.27
CA GLN A 164 21.10 6.78 1.43
C GLN A 164 20.33 7.11 2.72
N GLU A 165 19.35 8.01 2.65
CA GLU A 165 18.47 8.33 3.80
C GLU A 165 17.72 7.10 4.32
N TYR A 166 17.19 6.24 3.43
CA TYR A 166 16.49 5.02 3.81
C TYR A 166 17.42 3.92 4.33
N LEU A 167 18.64 3.86 3.83
CA LEU A 167 19.58 2.76 4.13
C LEU A 167 20.57 3.08 5.26
N LYS A 168 20.76 4.35 5.67
CA LYS A 168 21.77 4.74 6.69
C LYS A 168 21.67 3.96 8.01
N ASP A 169 20.44 3.64 8.44
CA ASP A 169 20.15 2.91 9.67
C ASP A 169 19.74 1.45 9.40
N TYR A 170 20.09 0.92 8.22
CA TYR A 170 19.70 -0.41 7.82
C TYR A 170 20.18 -1.48 8.81
N ASN A 171 19.29 -2.43 9.08
CA ASN A 171 19.57 -3.63 9.86
C ASN A 171 18.85 -4.84 9.24
N ASP A 172 19.48 -6.01 9.27
CA ASP A 172 18.91 -7.25 8.73
C ASP A 172 17.57 -7.65 9.38
N THR A 173 17.27 -7.14 10.57
CA THR A 173 15.97 -7.32 11.23
C THR A 173 14.81 -6.71 10.44
N TYR A 174 15.05 -5.77 9.53
CA TYR A 174 14.05 -5.20 8.62
C TYR A 174 13.39 -6.26 7.73
N PHE A 175 14.08 -7.39 7.50
CA PHE A 175 13.53 -8.55 6.80
C PHE A 175 12.64 -9.45 7.66
N ARG A 176 12.50 -9.20 8.97
CA ARG A 176 11.78 -10.11 9.89
C ARG A 176 10.37 -10.44 9.40
N PHE A 177 9.61 -9.41 9.01
CA PHE A 177 8.23 -9.53 8.54
C PHE A 177 8.07 -9.26 7.04
N HIS A 178 9.19 -9.12 6.33
CA HIS A 178 9.20 -8.88 4.90
C HIS A 178 9.12 -10.20 4.13
N ASN A 179 8.05 -10.39 3.35
CA ASN A 179 7.98 -11.47 2.37
C ASN A 179 8.68 -11.05 1.08
N ILE A 180 9.39 -12.00 0.44
CA ILE A 180 10.08 -11.71 -0.83
C ILE A 180 9.04 -11.39 -1.91
N CYS A 181 9.02 -10.17 -2.40
CA CYS A 181 8.05 -9.67 -3.37
C CYS A 181 8.67 -8.97 -4.59
N TYR A 182 10.00 -8.85 -4.63
CA TYR A 182 10.74 -8.31 -5.77
C TYR A 182 11.63 -9.37 -6.42
N PRO A 183 12.02 -9.16 -7.72
CA PRO A 183 12.99 -10.02 -8.37
C PRO A 183 14.37 -9.97 -7.69
N ARG A 184 15.13 -11.08 -7.75
CA ARG A 184 16.47 -11.24 -7.15
C ARG A 184 17.41 -10.07 -7.43
N LYS A 185 17.37 -9.52 -8.64
CA LYS A 185 18.22 -8.38 -9.05
C LYS A 185 18.03 -7.13 -8.16
N VAL A 186 16.84 -6.90 -7.61
CA VAL A 186 16.56 -5.76 -6.74
C VAL A 186 17.26 -5.96 -5.38
N TYR A 187 17.19 -7.16 -4.81
CA TYR A 187 17.88 -7.47 -3.54
C TYR A 187 19.40 -7.50 -3.72
N LEU A 188 19.89 -7.98 -4.86
CA LEU A 188 21.33 -7.91 -5.18
C LEU A 188 21.81 -6.45 -5.27
N ARG A 189 21.01 -5.58 -5.89
CA ARG A 189 21.32 -4.13 -5.96
C ARG A 189 21.29 -3.50 -4.57
N LEU A 190 20.34 -3.86 -3.69
CA LEU A 190 20.31 -3.44 -2.29
C LEU A 190 21.59 -3.84 -1.56
N ALA A 191 22.01 -5.12 -1.65
CA ALA A 191 23.23 -5.59 -1.02
C ALA A 191 24.47 -4.82 -1.50
N ASN A 192 24.58 -4.54 -2.79
CA ASN A 192 25.68 -3.76 -3.35
C ASN A 192 25.70 -2.30 -2.84
N LEU A 193 24.53 -1.66 -2.74
CA LEU A 193 24.42 -0.30 -2.19
C LEU A 193 24.84 -0.25 -0.73
N LEU A 194 24.39 -1.20 0.09
CA LEU A 194 24.79 -1.31 1.49
C LEU A 194 26.32 -1.51 1.63
N ASN A 195 26.91 -2.37 0.81
CA ASN A 195 28.36 -2.57 0.78
C ASN A 195 29.11 -1.28 0.39
N MET A 196 28.62 -0.53 -0.60
CA MET A 196 29.20 0.77 -0.98
C MET A 196 29.11 1.80 0.15
N MET A 197 28.08 1.71 1.00
CA MET A 197 27.92 2.53 2.20
C MET A 197 28.67 1.99 3.43
N HIS A 198 29.45 0.91 3.27
CA HIS A 198 30.14 0.21 4.36
C HIS A 198 29.19 -0.32 5.46
N ILE A 199 27.97 -0.65 5.11
CA ILE A 199 26.96 -1.24 6.00
C ILE A 199 26.99 -2.76 5.85
N SER A 200 27.32 -3.47 6.95
CA SER A 200 27.30 -4.94 6.99
C SER A 200 25.88 -5.45 6.76
N ASN A 201 25.71 -6.43 5.88
CA ASN A 201 24.39 -6.97 5.56
C ASN A 201 24.45 -8.44 5.13
N ARG A 202 23.33 -9.14 5.32
CA ARG A 202 23.10 -10.53 4.92
C ARG A 202 21.92 -10.63 3.93
N VAL A 203 21.66 -9.58 3.15
CA VAL A 203 20.51 -9.48 2.24
C VAL A 203 20.37 -10.71 1.35
N MET A 204 21.46 -11.15 0.69
CA MET A 204 21.40 -12.28 -0.24
C MET A 204 21.23 -13.62 0.47
N GLU A 205 21.84 -13.81 1.65
CA GLU A 205 21.62 -15.00 2.47
C GLU A 205 20.16 -15.11 2.89
N ILE A 206 19.58 -13.99 3.37
CA ILE A 206 18.17 -13.94 3.79
C ILE A 206 17.24 -14.20 2.59
N TYR A 207 17.54 -13.59 1.44
CA TYR A 207 16.79 -13.82 0.20
C TYR A 207 16.78 -15.30 -0.17
N ASP A 208 17.95 -15.92 -0.27
CA ASP A 208 18.09 -17.31 -0.68
C ASP A 208 17.42 -18.28 0.33
N ASN A 209 17.45 -17.97 1.63
CA ASN A 209 16.75 -18.75 2.65
C ASN A 209 15.22 -18.64 2.55
N LYS A 210 14.68 -17.43 2.30
CA LYS A 210 13.24 -17.21 2.20
C LYS A 210 12.63 -17.72 0.87
N THR A 211 13.42 -17.93 -0.15
CA THR A 211 12.95 -18.43 -1.46
C THR A 211 13.08 -19.94 -1.65
N LYS A 212 13.73 -20.65 -0.71
CA LYS A 212 13.86 -22.12 -0.72
C LYS A 212 12.70 -22.85 -0.05
N VAL A 213 11.74 -22.12 0.54
CA VAL A 213 10.54 -22.64 1.18
C VAL A 213 9.37 -22.63 0.21
#